data_d6a514cfad64196415396b3e3bddac70
#
_entry.id   d6a514cfad64196415396b3e3bddac70
#
_cell.length_a   1.000
_cell.length_b   1.000
_cell.length_c   1.000
_cell.angle_alpha   90.00
_cell.angle_beta   90.00
_cell.angle_gamma   90.00
#
_symmetry.space_group_name_H-M   'P 1'
#
loop_
_entity.id
_entity.type
_entity.pdbx_description
1 polymer ?
#
loop_
_entity_poly.entity_id
_entity_poly.type
_entity_poly.pdbx_seq_one_letter_code
_entity_poly.pdbx_strand_id
1 'polypeptide(L)'
;MDRRVFIRQTAVAALGGLVAFDLSKASAKSEMAFAGKGEISPRAITMWDFSWLERRWPGAGYEDWDQVLDELSERGYNAIRIDAYPHLIAENPMKKWLLKEVWNQQDWGSPDMNEVQVQPNLNLFLSKCKERDIKVGLSSWYRLDVDEVCLKLDTPEKLADCWLTTLRSIEEEGLLDTILYVDLCNEWPGDSWAPFFAKTYPNVGWGNWYKEESLRWMKTSLGKMRQVYPDMPFLYSFDHGDVKKY
;
A
#
# COMPACT_ATOMS: atom_id res chain seq x y z
N MET A 1 -20.11 -19.02 5.73
CA MET A 1 -20.12 -17.99 4.71
C MET A 1 -19.04 -18.32 3.71
N ASP A 2 -19.35 -18.46 2.44
CA ASP A 2 -18.38 -18.91 1.44
C ASP A 2 -17.44 -17.76 1.10
N ARG A 3 -16.13 -17.94 1.35
CA ARG A 3 -15.07 -16.95 1.07
C ARG A 3 -15.04 -16.46 -0.38
N ARG A 4 -15.53 -17.28 -1.32
CA ARG A 4 -15.60 -16.91 -2.74
C ARG A 4 -16.62 -15.81 -3.04
N VAL A 5 -17.67 -15.71 -2.25
CA VAL A 5 -18.71 -14.67 -2.39
C VAL A 5 -18.20 -13.32 -1.87
N PHE A 6 -17.38 -13.33 -0.82
CA PHE A 6 -16.79 -12.11 -0.23
C PHE A 6 -15.87 -11.38 -1.22
N ILE A 7 -14.97 -12.10 -1.90
CA ILE A 7 -14.04 -11.50 -2.87
C ILE A 7 -14.80 -10.89 -4.06
N ARG A 8 -15.88 -11.52 -4.53
CA ARG A 8 -16.71 -10.97 -5.62
C ARG A 8 -17.47 -9.70 -5.20
N GLN A 9 -17.95 -9.63 -3.97
CA GLN A 9 -18.68 -8.46 -3.48
C GLN A 9 -17.76 -7.26 -3.23
N THR A 10 -16.53 -7.49 -2.76
CA THR A 10 -15.55 -6.41 -2.52
C THR A 10 -15.06 -5.78 -3.83
N ALA A 11 -14.86 -6.58 -4.87
CA ALA A 11 -14.45 -6.07 -6.19
C ALA A 11 -15.55 -5.22 -6.86
N VAL A 12 -16.84 -5.56 -6.66
CA VAL A 12 -17.98 -4.81 -7.23
C VAL A 12 -18.24 -3.51 -6.44
N ALA A 13 -18.01 -3.49 -5.12
CA ALA A 13 -18.21 -2.29 -4.32
C ALA A 13 -17.16 -1.19 -4.61
N ALA A 14 -15.94 -1.57 -4.97
CA ALA A 14 -14.90 -0.62 -5.38
C ALA A 14 -15.19 0.10 -6.71
N LEU A 15 -16.05 -0.49 -7.57
CA LEU A 15 -16.44 0.07 -8.85
C LEU A 15 -17.74 0.92 -8.81
N GLY A 16 -18.54 0.77 -7.76
CA GLY A 16 -19.87 1.41 -7.66
C GLY A 16 -19.90 2.82 -7.07
N GLY A 17 -18.80 3.35 -6.57
CA GLY A 17 -18.71 4.64 -5.86
C GLY A 17 -18.19 5.82 -6.68
N LEU A 18 -17.94 5.64 -7.98
CA LEU A 18 -17.49 6.73 -8.85
C LEU A 18 -18.68 7.58 -9.29
N VAL A 19 -18.76 8.78 -8.76
CA VAL A 19 -19.62 9.86 -9.26
C VAL A 19 -19.41 9.99 -10.76
N ALA A 20 -20.51 9.92 -11.52
CA ALA A 20 -20.52 10.09 -12.96
C ALA A 20 -19.88 11.42 -13.38
N PHE A 21 -18.62 11.38 -13.70
CA PHE A 21 -17.98 12.35 -14.59
C PHE A 21 -18.01 11.77 -16.00
N ASP A 22 -18.37 12.59 -16.96
CA ASP A 22 -18.51 12.25 -18.37
C ASP A 22 -17.22 11.59 -18.93
N LEU A 23 -17.16 10.28 -18.85
CA LEU A 23 -16.03 9.41 -19.22
C LEU A 23 -15.99 9.08 -20.71
N SER A 24 -16.92 9.62 -21.53
CA SER A 24 -17.06 9.20 -22.92
C SER A 24 -15.91 9.61 -23.85
N LYS A 25 -15.03 10.51 -23.42
CA LYS A 25 -13.84 10.94 -24.22
C LYS A 25 -12.48 10.53 -23.65
N ALA A 26 -12.41 10.13 -22.39
CA ALA A 26 -11.15 9.67 -21.77
C ALA A 26 -10.95 8.15 -21.91
N SER A 27 -12.05 7.38 -22.02
CA SER A 27 -12.04 5.92 -22.05
C SER A 27 -11.32 5.33 -23.27
N ALA A 28 -11.44 5.94 -24.44
CA ALA A 28 -10.91 5.35 -25.67
C ALA A 28 -9.37 5.38 -25.81
N LYS A 29 -8.68 6.20 -25.04
CA LYS A 29 -7.19 6.23 -25.05
C LYS A 29 -6.57 5.36 -23.96
N SER A 30 -7.26 5.15 -22.85
CA SER A 30 -6.79 4.33 -21.74
C SER A 30 -6.87 2.82 -22.04
N GLU A 31 -7.89 2.38 -22.78
CA GLU A 31 -8.03 0.95 -23.14
C GLU A 31 -6.93 0.43 -24.08
N MET A 32 -6.31 1.31 -24.89
CA MET A 32 -5.26 0.87 -25.83
C MET A 32 -3.87 0.72 -25.21
N ALA A 33 -3.58 1.30 -24.05
CA ALA A 33 -2.28 1.19 -23.42
C ALA A 33 -2.09 -0.10 -22.60
N PHE A 34 -3.19 -0.69 -22.12
CA PHE A 34 -3.16 -1.96 -21.36
C PHE A 34 -3.34 -3.23 -22.23
N ALA A 35 -3.72 -3.10 -23.48
CA ALA A 35 -4.00 -4.23 -24.38
C ALA A 35 -2.77 -4.98 -24.93
N GLY A 36 -1.57 -4.70 -24.43
CA GLY A 36 -0.31 -5.21 -25.00
C GLY A 36 0.45 -6.26 -24.18
N LYS A 37 0.06 -6.54 -22.95
CA LYS A 37 0.70 -7.61 -22.14
C LYS A 37 -0.40 -8.46 -21.53
N GLY A 38 -0.28 -9.79 -21.68
CA GLY A 38 -1.28 -10.78 -21.31
C GLY A 38 -2.01 -10.47 -20.01
N GLU A 39 -3.29 -10.75 -20.00
CA GLU A 39 -4.21 -10.47 -18.90
C GLU A 39 -3.65 -11.02 -17.58
N ILE A 40 -3.18 -10.12 -16.70
CA ILE A 40 -2.71 -10.52 -15.38
C ILE A 40 -3.95 -10.80 -14.55
N SER A 41 -4.17 -12.05 -14.21
CA SER A 41 -5.23 -12.47 -13.30
C SER A 41 -4.64 -12.77 -11.92
N PRO A 42 -4.55 -11.78 -11.01
CA PRO A 42 -4.03 -11.99 -9.67
C PRO A 42 -4.94 -12.97 -8.92
N ARG A 43 -4.35 -13.93 -8.21
CA ARG A 43 -5.07 -15.02 -7.54
C ARG A 43 -5.13 -14.88 -6.04
N ALA A 44 -4.16 -14.20 -5.45
CA ALA A 44 -4.13 -13.96 -4.03
C ALA A 44 -3.28 -12.75 -3.67
N ILE A 45 -3.67 -12.12 -2.59
CA ILE A 45 -2.96 -11.04 -1.93
C ILE A 45 -2.81 -11.44 -0.47
N THR A 46 -1.61 -11.35 0.08
CA THR A 46 -1.40 -11.61 1.51
C THR A 46 -2.07 -10.53 2.36
N MET A 47 -2.49 -10.89 3.56
CA MET A 47 -3.18 -9.95 4.45
C MET A 47 -2.25 -9.17 5.37
N TRP A 48 -1.06 -9.70 5.68
CA TRP A 48 -0.13 -9.15 6.68
C TRP A 48 1.07 -8.54 5.98
N ASP A 49 0.86 -7.44 5.40
CA ASP A 49 1.66 -6.88 4.34
C ASP A 49 2.95 -6.23 4.84
N PHE A 50 3.00 -5.72 6.07
CA PHE A 50 4.24 -5.22 6.65
C PHE A 50 5.24 -6.34 6.98
N SER A 51 4.80 -7.58 7.06
CA SER A 51 5.65 -8.73 7.36
C SER A 51 6.82 -8.89 6.39
N TRP A 52 6.63 -8.60 5.11
CA TRP A 52 7.62 -8.85 4.07
C TRP A 52 8.96 -8.12 4.26
N LEU A 53 8.95 -6.88 4.71
CA LEU A 53 10.14 -6.10 4.97
C LEU A 53 10.53 -6.08 6.45
N GLU A 54 9.56 -6.30 7.35
CA GLU A 54 9.71 -6.13 8.78
C GLU A 54 10.09 -7.41 9.51
N ARG A 55 9.47 -8.55 9.14
CA ARG A 55 9.63 -9.81 9.85
C ARG A 55 10.78 -10.65 9.30
N ARG A 56 12.00 -10.12 9.45
CA ARG A 56 13.21 -10.71 8.90
C ARG A 56 14.16 -11.33 9.94
N TRP A 57 13.73 -11.41 11.20
CA TRP A 57 14.51 -12.12 12.23
C TRP A 57 14.37 -13.64 12.09
N PRO A 58 15.34 -14.43 12.60
CA PRO A 58 15.29 -15.89 12.50
C PRO A 58 14.00 -16.49 13.09
N GLY A 59 13.32 -17.30 12.31
CA GLY A 59 12.04 -17.91 12.70
C GLY A 59 10.81 -17.03 12.51
N ALA A 60 10.95 -15.83 11.97
CA ALA A 60 9.81 -14.95 11.65
C ALA A 60 9.05 -15.37 10.39
N GLY A 61 9.65 -16.17 9.53
CA GLY A 61 9.05 -16.75 8.33
C GLY A 61 9.23 -15.93 7.05
N TYR A 62 9.94 -14.80 7.09
CA TYR A 62 10.20 -13.93 5.94
C TYR A 62 11.69 -13.60 5.77
N GLU A 63 12.56 -14.28 6.48
CA GLU A 63 14.01 -14.08 6.41
C GLU A 63 14.61 -14.50 5.06
N ASP A 64 14.05 -15.53 4.43
CA ASP A 64 14.42 -15.99 3.09
C ASP A 64 13.28 -15.71 2.10
N TRP A 65 13.40 -14.60 1.37
CA TRP A 65 12.40 -14.22 0.38
C TRP A 65 12.37 -15.16 -0.83
N ASP A 66 13.49 -15.75 -1.21
CA ASP A 66 13.51 -16.67 -2.36
C ASP A 66 12.64 -17.88 -2.04
N GLN A 67 12.85 -18.49 -0.88
CA GLN A 67 12.03 -19.62 -0.45
C GLN A 67 10.52 -19.25 -0.41
N VAL A 68 10.16 -18.14 0.25
CA VAL A 68 8.74 -17.78 0.42
C VAL A 68 8.08 -17.43 -0.92
N LEU A 69 8.78 -16.72 -1.81
CA LEU A 69 8.26 -16.38 -3.12
C LEU A 69 8.16 -17.59 -4.05
N ASP A 70 9.09 -18.53 -3.96
CA ASP A 70 9.02 -19.81 -4.70
C ASP A 70 7.80 -20.62 -4.24
N GLU A 71 7.59 -20.75 -2.94
CA GLU A 71 6.39 -21.42 -2.38
C GLU A 71 5.08 -20.75 -2.81
N LEU A 72 5.03 -19.41 -2.93
CA LEU A 72 3.87 -18.70 -3.46
C LEU A 72 3.63 -19.04 -4.93
N SER A 73 4.68 -19.03 -5.75
CA SER A 73 4.60 -19.36 -7.16
C SER A 73 4.15 -20.80 -7.39
N GLU A 74 4.66 -21.76 -6.63
CA GLU A 74 4.25 -23.17 -6.66
C GLU A 74 2.77 -23.36 -6.34
N ARG A 75 2.23 -22.53 -5.45
CA ARG A 75 0.78 -22.50 -5.13
C ARG A 75 -0.07 -21.74 -6.15
N GLY A 76 0.56 -21.19 -7.19
CA GLY A 76 -0.08 -20.45 -8.27
C GLY A 76 -0.51 -19.03 -7.91
N TYR A 77 0.12 -18.41 -6.92
CA TYR A 77 -0.04 -16.99 -6.63
C TYR A 77 0.84 -16.16 -7.56
N ASN A 78 0.29 -15.08 -8.09
CA ASN A 78 0.99 -14.16 -8.99
C ASN A 78 0.85 -12.68 -8.60
N ALA A 79 0.34 -12.41 -7.41
CA ALA A 79 0.28 -11.08 -6.84
C ALA A 79 0.38 -11.12 -5.31
N ILE A 80 1.01 -10.10 -4.74
CA ILE A 80 1.11 -9.86 -3.30
C ILE A 80 0.87 -8.38 -3.01
N ARG A 81 0.52 -8.06 -1.78
CA ARG A 81 0.42 -6.69 -1.28
C ARG A 81 1.37 -6.53 -0.10
N ILE A 82 2.12 -5.41 -0.06
CA ILE A 82 3.13 -5.15 0.97
C ILE A 82 3.04 -3.73 1.51
N ASP A 83 3.53 -3.51 2.73
CA ASP A 83 3.85 -2.16 3.22
C ASP A 83 5.17 -1.69 2.58
N ALA A 84 5.13 -0.54 1.93
CA ALA A 84 6.29 0.07 1.28
C ALA A 84 7.01 1.09 2.17
N TYR A 85 6.46 1.42 3.35
CA TYR A 85 7.00 2.41 4.29
C TYR A 85 7.39 3.75 3.64
N PRO A 86 6.53 4.38 2.83
CA PRO A 86 6.90 5.54 2.00
C PRO A 86 7.40 6.73 2.83
N HIS A 87 6.88 6.92 4.05
CA HIS A 87 7.29 7.96 4.98
C HIS A 87 8.74 7.80 5.44
N LEU A 88 9.20 6.56 5.67
CA LEU A 88 10.56 6.27 6.07
C LEU A 88 11.56 6.45 4.93
N ILE A 89 11.17 6.03 3.71
CA ILE A 89 11.98 6.26 2.50
C ILE A 89 12.15 7.76 2.24
N ALA A 90 11.06 8.52 2.32
CA ALA A 90 11.10 9.97 2.07
C ALA A 90 11.93 10.74 3.10
N GLU A 91 11.93 10.31 4.36
CA GLU A 91 12.73 10.94 5.42
C GLU A 91 14.22 10.63 5.25
N ASN A 92 14.57 9.36 5.13
CA ASN A 92 15.95 8.93 4.87
C ASN A 92 15.98 7.46 4.39
N PRO A 93 16.14 7.22 3.09
CA PRO A 93 16.07 5.88 2.52
C PRO A 93 17.17 4.93 3.02
N MET A 94 18.32 5.47 3.43
CA MET A 94 19.48 4.66 3.86
C MET A 94 19.50 4.37 5.36
N LYS A 95 18.60 4.97 6.13
CA LYS A 95 18.54 4.78 7.57
C LYS A 95 17.91 3.45 7.93
N LYS A 96 18.42 2.81 8.96
CA LYS A 96 17.74 1.74 9.68
C LYS A 96 16.80 2.34 10.71
N TRP A 97 15.58 1.89 10.70
CA TRP A 97 14.50 2.43 11.50
C TRP A 97 14.14 1.47 12.62
N LEU A 98 13.96 1.99 13.81
CA LEU A 98 13.47 1.22 14.96
C LEU A 98 11.95 1.43 15.06
N LEU A 99 11.18 0.37 14.81
CA LEU A 99 9.74 0.41 14.83
C LEU A 99 9.19 0.09 16.22
N LYS A 100 8.11 0.76 16.60
CA LYS A 100 7.34 0.43 17.81
C LYS A 100 6.56 -0.87 17.57
N GLU A 101 6.24 -1.59 18.66
CA GLU A 101 5.51 -2.86 18.55
C GLU A 101 4.13 -2.70 17.93
N VAL A 102 3.68 -3.75 17.25
CA VAL A 102 2.30 -3.96 16.85
C VAL A 102 1.96 -5.43 17.00
N TRP A 103 0.93 -5.76 17.78
CA TRP A 103 0.46 -7.13 17.99
C TRP A 103 1.57 -8.17 18.24
N ASN A 104 2.57 -7.81 19.06
CA ASN A 104 3.80 -8.60 19.24
C ASN A 104 3.57 -10.01 19.75
N GLN A 105 2.40 -10.29 20.34
CA GLN A 105 2.03 -11.62 20.85
C GLN A 105 1.27 -12.47 19.83
N GLN A 106 1.16 -12.00 18.58
CA GLN A 106 0.46 -12.72 17.51
C GLN A 106 1.44 -13.13 16.40
N ASP A 107 1.10 -14.19 15.71
CA ASP A 107 1.94 -14.75 14.64
C ASP A 107 2.27 -13.76 13.52
N TRP A 108 1.47 -12.73 13.37
CA TRP A 108 1.65 -11.66 12.36
C TRP A 108 2.12 -10.32 12.94
N GLY A 109 2.36 -10.27 14.24
CA GLY A 109 2.81 -9.06 14.92
C GLY A 109 4.29 -8.76 14.70
N SER A 110 4.73 -7.64 15.24
CA SER A 110 6.13 -7.23 15.25
C SER A 110 6.51 -6.74 16.64
N PRO A 111 7.65 -7.21 17.19
CA PRO A 111 8.11 -6.81 18.50
C PRO A 111 8.55 -5.35 18.53
N ASP A 112 8.59 -4.78 19.73
CA ASP A 112 9.13 -3.44 19.96
C ASP A 112 10.61 -3.36 19.57
N MET A 113 10.99 -2.20 19.04
CA MET A 113 12.35 -1.90 18.59
C MET A 113 12.87 -2.84 17.48
N ASN A 114 11.95 -3.40 16.69
CA ASN A 114 12.35 -4.13 15.49
C ASN A 114 13.03 -3.19 14.49
N GLU A 115 14.25 -3.57 14.06
CA GLU A 115 15.03 -2.77 13.11
C GLU A 115 14.66 -3.11 11.67
N VAL A 116 14.27 -2.10 10.90
CA VAL A 116 13.92 -2.24 9.48
C VAL A 116 14.74 -1.29 8.63
N GLN A 117 15.37 -1.82 7.59
CA GLN A 117 16.01 -1.03 6.55
C GLN A 117 15.15 -1.14 5.28
N VAL A 118 14.38 -0.07 4.99
CA VAL A 118 13.41 -0.11 3.89
C VAL A 118 14.13 -0.11 2.54
N GLN A 119 15.06 0.82 2.32
CA GLN A 119 15.93 0.76 1.13
C GLN A 119 17.36 0.30 1.53
N PRO A 120 18.00 -0.55 0.71
CA PRO A 120 17.58 -1.04 -0.62
C PRO A 120 16.64 -2.25 -0.60
N ASN A 121 16.15 -2.70 0.58
CA ASN A 121 15.42 -3.96 0.71
C ASN A 121 14.11 -3.99 -0.09
N LEU A 122 13.39 -2.87 -0.19
CA LEU A 122 12.18 -2.79 -1.02
C LEU A 122 12.50 -3.09 -2.49
N ASN A 123 13.51 -2.43 -3.06
CA ASN A 123 13.88 -2.64 -4.46
C ASN A 123 14.43 -4.04 -4.70
N LEU A 124 15.22 -4.59 -3.76
CA LEU A 124 15.69 -5.97 -3.83
C LEU A 124 14.51 -6.97 -3.80
N PHE A 125 13.54 -6.75 -2.93
CA PHE A 125 12.34 -7.58 -2.87
C PHE A 125 11.52 -7.51 -4.17
N LEU A 126 11.32 -6.31 -4.71
CA LEU A 126 10.62 -6.11 -5.98
C LEU A 126 11.34 -6.79 -7.15
N SER A 127 12.68 -6.77 -7.17
CA SER A 127 13.46 -7.50 -8.17
C SER A 127 13.20 -9.02 -8.09
N LYS A 128 13.18 -9.59 -6.89
CA LYS A 128 12.86 -11.02 -6.68
C LYS A 128 11.43 -11.37 -7.10
N CYS A 129 10.47 -10.48 -6.88
CA CYS A 129 9.10 -10.62 -7.38
C CYS A 129 9.06 -10.60 -8.91
N LYS A 130 9.81 -9.66 -9.53
CA LYS A 130 9.90 -9.54 -11.00
C LYS A 130 10.46 -10.79 -11.65
N GLU A 131 11.49 -11.40 -11.07
CA GLU A 131 12.09 -12.67 -11.55
C GLU A 131 11.08 -13.83 -11.60
N ARG A 132 10.02 -13.78 -10.77
CA ARG A 132 8.98 -14.81 -10.64
C ARG A 132 7.64 -14.42 -11.28
N ASP A 133 7.60 -13.31 -12.01
CA ASP A 133 6.36 -12.72 -12.56
C ASP A 133 5.28 -12.49 -11.50
N ILE A 134 5.69 -12.18 -10.27
CA ILE A 134 4.80 -11.78 -9.18
C ILE A 134 4.64 -10.26 -9.21
N LYS A 135 3.40 -9.78 -9.32
CA LYS A 135 3.08 -8.35 -9.24
C LYS A 135 2.85 -7.93 -7.79
N VAL A 136 3.14 -6.66 -7.51
CA VAL A 136 3.12 -6.15 -6.14
C VAL A 136 2.18 -4.95 -6.02
N GLY A 137 1.15 -5.07 -5.18
CA GLY A 137 0.39 -3.94 -4.68
C GLY A 137 1.17 -3.29 -3.53
N LEU A 138 1.56 -2.03 -3.69
CA LEU A 138 2.17 -1.26 -2.60
C LEU A 138 1.08 -0.63 -1.73
N SER A 139 1.26 -0.69 -0.43
CA SER A 139 0.37 -0.02 0.54
C SER A 139 1.20 0.59 1.66
N SER A 140 0.58 1.25 2.62
CA SER A 140 1.23 1.61 3.87
C SER A 140 0.27 1.61 5.05
N TRP A 141 0.75 1.05 6.16
CA TRP A 141 0.15 1.08 7.50
C TRP A 141 0.75 2.19 8.37
N TYR A 142 1.66 3.01 7.82
CA TYR A 142 2.35 4.11 8.52
C TYR A 142 2.78 3.74 9.92
N ARG A 143 3.49 2.60 10.00
CA ARG A 143 4.04 2.06 11.23
C ARG A 143 4.80 3.14 12.01
N LEU A 144 4.52 3.24 13.31
CA LEU A 144 5.22 4.16 14.18
C LEU A 144 6.66 3.69 14.41
N ASP A 145 7.59 4.59 14.19
CA ASP A 145 9.00 4.48 14.55
C ASP A 145 9.31 5.33 15.78
N VAL A 146 10.52 5.20 16.33
CA VAL A 146 10.94 5.94 17.54
C VAL A 146 11.03 7.46 17.30
N ASP A 147 11.24 7.90 16.05
CA ASP A 147 11.31 9.31 15.68
C ASP A 147 9.94 9.87 15.25
N GLU A 148 8.91 9.04 15.27
CA GLU A 148 7.52 9.39 14.91
C GLU A 148 7.40 10.08 13.54
N VAL A 149 8.18 9.59 12.57
CA VAL A 149 8.31 10.20 11.24
C VAL A 149 6.97 10.33 10.52
N CYS A 150 6.11 9.31 10.62
CA CYS A 150 4.80 9.36 9.99
C CYS A 150 3.95 10.55 10.47
N LEU A 151 4.13 11.03 11.71
CA LEU A 151 3.39 12.19 12.25
C LEU A 151 3.80 13.53 11.64
N LYS A 152 4.84 13.55 10.79
CA LYS A 152 5.25 14.73 10.01
C LYS A 152 4.41 14.93 8.73
N LEU A 153 3.60 13.92 8.36
CA LEU A 153 2.71 13.96 7.20
C LEU A 153 1.43 14.74 7.53
N ASP A 154 1.55 16.01 7.82
CA ASP A 154 0.45 16.87 8.30
C ASP A 154 -0.41 17.48 7.19
N THR A 155 -0.10 17.19 5.91
CA THR A 155 -0.87 17.62 4.74
C THR A 155 -0.97 16.52 3.68
N PRO A 156 -2.03 16.53 2.84
CA PRO A 156 -2.17 15.57 1.76
C PRO A 156 -1.08 15.68 0.69
N GLU A 157 -0.47 16.86 0.53
CA GLU A 157 0.66 17.05 -0.36
C GLU A 157 1.90 16.32 0.12
N LYS A 158 2.21 16.37 1.43
CA LYS A 158 3.31 15.60 2.03
C LYS A 158 3.08 14.09 1.93
N LEU A 159 1.82 13.65 2.12
CA LEU A 159 1.44 12.26 1.90
C LEU A 159 1.71 11.81 0.47
N ALA A 160 1.37 12.64 -0.52
CA ALA A 160 1.71 12.35 -1.91
C ALA A 160 3.22 12.38 -2.17
N ASP A 161 3.95 13.34 -1.57
CA ASP A 161 5.39 13.50 -1.79
C ASP A 161 6.19 12.28 -1.30
N CYS A 162 5.82 11.70 -0.15
CA CYS A 162 6.50 10.50 0.31
C CYS A 162 6.29 9.30 -0.65
N TRP A 163 5.10 9.15 -1.20
CA TRP A 163 4.83 8.14 -2.22
C TRP A 163 5.55 8.42 -3.55
N LEU A 164 5.59 9.68 -4.00
CA LEU A 164 6.33 10.06 -5.20
C LEU A 164 7.83 9.79 -5.05
N THR A 165 8.40 10.03 -3.87
CA THR A 165 9.80 9.70 -3.57
C THR A 165 10.03 8.19 -3.65
N THR A 166 9.14 7.40 -3.08
CA THR A 166 9.20 5.93 -3.12
C THR A 166 9.11 5.42 -4.57
N LEU A 167 8.14 5.89 -5.34
CA LEU A 167 7.97 5.45 -6.73
C LEU A 167 9.16 5.84 -7.62
N ARG A 168 9.77 7.01 -7.41
CA ARG A 168 10.98 7.41 -8.14
C ARG A 168 12.14 6.45 -7.84
N SER A 169 12.34 6.05 -6.59
CA SER A 169 13.39 5.10 -6.25
C SER A 169 13.17 3.71 -6.87
N ILE A 170 11.92 3.32 -7.07
CA ILE A 170 11.54 2.08 -7.78
C ILE A 170 11.75 2.23 -9.30
N GLU A 171 11.41 3.40 -9.85
CA GLU A 171 11.57 3.74 -11.27
C GLU A 171 13.03 3.76 -11.68
N GLU A 172 13.91 4.35 -10.86
CA GLU A 172 15.36 4.42 -11.09
C GLU A 172 16.00 3.02 -11.25
N GLU A 173 15.43 2.01 -10.60
CA GLU A 173 15.85 0.59 -10.73
C GLU A 173 15.08 -0.17 -11.82
N GLY A 174 14.21 0.49 -12.59
CA GLY A 174 13.44 -0.14 -13.66
C GLY A 174 12.41 -1.16 -13.18
N LEU A 175 11.83 -0.95 -11.99
CA LEU A 175 10.92 -1.91 -11.33
C LEU A 175 9.45 -1.48 -11.33
N LEU A 176 9.09 -0.34 -11.94
CA LEU A 176 7.69 0.14 -11.97
C LEU A 176 6.71 -0.86 -12.59
N ASP A 177 7.16 -1.64 -13.56
CA ASP A 177 6.33 -2.65 -14.22
C ASP A 177 5.97 -3.84 -13.31
N THR A 178 6.64 -3.97 -12.16
CA THR A 178 6.30 -4.94 -11.12
C THR A 178 5.12 -4.47 -10.26
N ILE A 179 4.86 -3.15 -10.23
CA ILE A 179 3.81 -2.58 -9.39
C ILE A 179 2.44 -2.76 -10.05
N LEU A 180 1.51 -3.34 -9.33
CA LEU A 180 0.13 -3.57 -9.75
C LEU A 180 -0.76 -2.35 -9.46
N TYR A 181 -0.62 -1.78 -8.28
CA TYR A 181 -1.30 -0.57 -7.83
C TYR A 181 -0.58 0.01 -6.60
N VAL A 182 -0.94 1.24 -6.24
CA VAL A 182 -0.51 1.89 -5.00
C VAL A 182 -1.73 2.28 -4.17
N ASP A 183 -1.85 1.70 -2.99
CA ASP A 183 -2.81 2.05 -1.95
C ASP A 183 -2.15 3.04 -0.99
N LEU A 184 -2.53 4.31 -1.06
CA LEU A 184 -1.84 5.37 -0.35
C LEU A 184 -1.92 5.24 1.17
N CYS A 185 -2.96 4.59 1.69
CA CYS A 185 -3.09 4.30 3.11
C CYS A 185 -4.07 3.15 3.34
N ASN A 186 -3.63 2.14 4.07
CA ASN A 186 -4.49 1.05 4.53
C ASN A 186 -5.54 1.57 5.51
N GLU A 187 -6.80 1.13 5.31
CA GLU A 187 -7.93 1.45 6.19
C GLU A 187 -8.07 2.96 6.49
N TRP A 188 -7.97 3.76 5.44
CA TRP A 188 -8.15 5.21 5.51
C TRP A 188 -9.57 5.59 5.99
N PRO A 189 -9.75 6.60 6.85
CA PRO A 189 -8.77 7.39 7.58
C PRO A 189 -8.54 6.89 9.01
N GLY A 190 -8.57 5.58 9.24
CA GLY A 190 -8.47 4.95 10.56
C GLY A 190 -7.26 5.45 11.36
N ASP A 191 -7.47 5.76 12.63
CA ASP A 191 -6.45 6.31 13.53
C ASP A 191 -5.26 5.37 13.72
N SER A 192 -5.49 4.06 13.67
CA SER A 192 -4.44 3.04 13.79
C SER A 192 -3.42 3.09 12.65
N TRP A 193 -3.86 3.43 11.42
CA TRP A 193 -3.02 3.38 10.23
C TRP A 193 -2.83 4.72 9.53
N ALA A 194 -3.55 5.75 9.99
CA ALA A 194 -3.35 7.13 9.59
C ALA A 194 -3.13 8.05 10.82
N PRO A 195 -2.13 7.76 11.69
CA PRO A 195 -1.93 8.50 12.94
C PRO A 195 -1.62 9.97 12.70
N PHE A 196 -1.06 10.33 11.54
CA PHE A 196 -0.86 11.71 11.12
C PHE A 196 -2.20 12.45 10.88
N PHE A 197 -3.20 11.77 10.32
CA PHE A 197 -4.53 12.33 10.15
C PHE A 197 -5.24 12.47 11.49
N ALA A 198 -5.16 11.46 12.35
CA ALA A 198 -5.71 11.50 13.70
C ALA A 198 -5.08 12.61 14.57
N LYS A 199 -3.79 12.88 14.40
CA LYS A 199 -3.10 14.01 15.07
C LYS A 199 -3.66 15.35 14.62
N THR A 200 -3.97 15.50 13.33
CA THR A 200 -4.53 16.72 12.76
C THR A 200 -6.01 16.88 13.11
N TYR A 201 -6.75 15.79 13.14
CA TYR A 201 -8.18 15.73 13.43
C TYR A 201 -8.44 14.83 14.64
N PRO A 202 -8.30 15.37 15.86
CA PRO A 202 -8.46 14.58 17.08
C PRO A 202 -9.88 14.00 17.17
N ASN A 203 -9.99 12.79 17.73
CA ASN A 203 -11.22 12.00 17.81
C ASN A 203 -11.70 11.40 16.47
N VAL A 204 -10.84 11.31 15.45
CA VAL A 204 -11.13 10.42 14.32
C VAL A 204 -11.26 8.98 14.84
N GLY A 205 -12.19 8.22 14.29
CA GLY A 205 -12.47 6.87 14.73
C GLY A 205 -13.94 6.50 14.51
N TRP A 206 -14.40 5.44 15.17
CA TRP A 206 -15.76 4.93 15.02
C TRP A 206 -16.81 6.04 15.19
N GLY A 207 -17.51 6.36 14.10
CA GLY A 207 -18.56 7.38 14.05
C GLY A 207 -18.10 8.81 13.74
N ASN A 208 -16.80 9.08 13.73
CA ASN A 208 -16.26 10.38 13.36
C ASN A 208 -15.05 10.25 12.42
N TRP A 209 -15.30 10.34 11.14
CA TRP A 209 -14.30 10.18 10.07
C TRP A 209 -13.87 11.49 9.42
N TYR A 210 -14.36 12.62 9.91
CA TYR A 210 -14.12 13.93 9.28
C TYR A 210 -14.28 13.86 7.76
N LYS A 211 -15.44 13.41 7.31
CA LYS A 211 -15.72 13.02 5.92
C LYS A 211 -15.22 14.01 4.87
N GLU A 212 -15.51 15.30 5.05
CA GLU A 212 -15.11 16.32 4.07
C GLU A 212 -13.59 16.45 4.00
N GLU A 213 -12.92 16.46 5.14
CA GLU A 213 -11.47 16.55 5.24
C GLU A 213 -10.78 15.30 4.69
N SER A 214 -11.29 14.12 5.04
CA SER A 214 -10.73 12.87 4.50
C SER A 214 -10.88 12.78 2.98
N LEU A 215 -12.01 13.23 2.42
CA LEU A 215 -12.21 13.34 0.97
C LEU A 215 -11.28 14.39 0.33
N ARG A 216 -11.05 15.53 1.00
CA ARG A 216 -10.09 16.54 0.54
C ARG A 216 -8.67 15.96 0.47
N TRP A 217 -8.26 15.25 1.51
CA TRP A 217 -6.95 14.57 1.53
C TRP A 217 -6.80 13.59 0.37
N MET A 218 -7.80 12.73 0.17
CA MET A 218 -7.80 11.77 -0.94
C MET A 218 -7.71 12.48 -2.30
N LYS A 219 -8.56 13.47 -2.55
CA LYS A 219 -8.58 14.20 -3.83
C LYS A 219 -7.25 14.89 -4.11
N THR A 220 -6.68 15.55 -3.10
CA THR A 220 -5.42 16.29 -3.26
C THR A 220 -4.25 15.35 -3.51
N SER A 221 -4.09 14.32 -2.67
CA SER A 221 -2.98 13.38 -2.81
C SER A 221 -3.06 12.56 -4.10
N LEU A 222 -4.23 11.98 -4.42
CA LEU A 222 -4.43 11.26 -5.68
C LEU A 222 -4.25 12.16 -6.90
N GLY A 223 -4.72 13.40 -6.84
CA GLY A 223 -4.52 14.38 -7.90
C GLY A 223 -3.05 14.64 -8.19
N LYS A 224 -2.25 14.81 -7.13
CA LYS A 224 -0.80 15.03 -7.24
C LYS A 224 -0.07 13.79 -7.78
N MET A 225 -0.43 12.59 -7.30
CA MET A 225 0.13 11.33 -7.79
C MET A 225 -0.12 11.13 -9.29
N ARG A 226 -1.37 11.33 -9.74
CA ARG A 226 -1.78 11.16 -11.14
C ARG A 226 -1.15 12.17 -12.11
N GLN A 227 -0.73 13.32 -11.62
CA GLN A 227 0.01 14.28 -12.44
C GLN A 227 1.40 13.75 -12.84
N VAL A 228 2.04 12.94 -11.98
CA VAL A 228 3.38 12.39 -12.22
C VAL A 228 3.31 11.01 -12.88
N TYR A 229 2.41 10.16 -12.41
CA TYR A 229 2.22 8.78 -12.90
C TYR A 229 0.77 8.56 -13.35
N PRO A 230 0.35 9.11 -14.51
CA PRO A 230 -1.06 9.09 -14.93
C PRO A 230 -1.64 7.69 -15.18
N ASP A 231 -0.78 6.74 -15.55
CA ASP A 231 -1.19 5.37 -15.89
C ASP A 231 -1.10 4.39 -14.71
N MET A 232 -0.55 4.82 -13.56
CA MET A 232 -0.45 3.98 -12.36
C MET A 232 -1.79 3.97 -11.62
N PRO A 233 -2.33 2.79 -11.28
CA PRO A 233 -3.53 2.70 -10.45
C PRO A 233 -3.24 3.16 -9.02
N PHE A 234 -3.89 4.23 -8.59
CA PHE A 234 -3.84 4.75 -7.23
C PHE A 234 -5.18 4.60 -6.54
N LEU A 235 -5.17 4.18 -5.29
CA LEU A 235 -6.38 3.99 -4.48
C LEU A 235 -6.13 4.31 -2.99
N TYR A 236 -7.19 4.27 -2.23
CA TYR A 236 -7.22 4.16 -0.78
C TYR A 236 -8.08 2.95 -0.42
N SER A 237 -7.62 2.13 0.50
CA SER A 237 -8.45 1.08 1.07
C SER A 237 -9.20 1.57 2.31
N PHE A 238 -10.36 1.00 2.56
CA PHE A 238 -11.23 1.33 3.69
C PHE A 238 -11.56 0.07 4.47
N ASP A 239 -11.73 0.18 5.78
CA ASP A 239 -12.33 -0.88 6.56
C ASP A 239 -13.78 -1.13 6.08
N HIS A 240 -14.21 -2.40 6.15
CA HIS A 240 -15.54 -2.83 5.71
C HIS A 240 -16.70 -2.06 6.39
N GLY A 241 -16.49 -1.55 7.61
CA GLY A 241 -17.44 -0.72 8.33
C GLY A 241 -17.63 0.68 7.73
N ASP A 242 -16.68 1.15 6.93
CA ASP A 242 -16.61 2.53 6.45
C ASP A 242 -17.14 2.72 5.03
N VAL A 243 -17.20 1.67 4.23
CA VAL A 243 -17.68 1.72 2.83
C VAL A 243 -19.06 2.36 2.70
N LYS A 244 -19.90 2.27 3.72
CA LYS A 244 -21.24 2.88 3.73
C LYS A 244 -21.24 4.38 4.03
N LYS A 245 -20.11 4.95 4.43
CA LYS A 245 -19.98 6.35 4.85
C LYS A 245 -19.49 7.28 3.72
N TYR A 246 -18.89 6.71 2.70
CA TYR A 246 -18.39 7.34 1.49
C TYR A 246 -19.19 6.92 0.26
#